data_9cc7bd4b0adadfd6aa28c63a4abc927d
#
_entry.id   9cc7bd4b0adadfd6aa28c63a4abc927d
#
_cell.length_a   1.000
_cell.length_b   1.000
_cell.length_c   1.000
_cell.angle_alpha   90.00
_cell.angle_beta   90.00
_cell.angle_gamma   90.00
#
_symmetry.space_group_name_H-M   'P 1'
#
loop_
_entity.id
_entity.type
_entity.pdbx_description
1 polymer ?
#
loop_
_entity_poly.entity_id
_entity_poly.type
_entity_poly.pdbx_seq_one_letter_code
_entity_poly.pdbx_strand_id
1 'polypeptide(L)'
;MKKYLLTYAAGEPHETFQRKMETRAKFTGQFDGILMWGPQDISQDFKRKYRRILTQPIGAGLWLWKPYIILQALKKVAKDSIVFYCDVDHIVVGLLDKYFDQAQENDIVLFHEDRPTNPARSAGECTSSSTFSYMNCAGARYFSRRMVVGGYNFWKSDVKSISFVREWLYWCCNENVLLPAHIDVNKIGALLAQSHDLETTQYGSRPGIMHCFDQSVLTIMAEKHNISDNLTPVFSGELQMVDYETG
;
A
#
# COMPACT_ATOMS: atom_id res chain seq x y z
N MET A 1 -19.73 5.56 13.80
CA MET A 1 -18.50 5.43 13.01
C MET A 1 -18.89 5.43 11.52
N LYS A 2 -18.25 6.26 10.67
CA LYS A 2 -18.45 6.23 9.22
C LYS A 2 -17.35 5.44 8.56
N LYS A 3 -17.70 4.71 7.51
CA LYS A 3 -16.83 3.80 6.74
C LYS A 3 -16.60 4.36 5.34
N TYR A 4 -15.35 4.57 4.95
CA TYR A 4 -14.99 5.09 3.63
C TYR A 4 -14.09 4.11 2.90
N LEU A 5 -14.36 3.90 1.61
CA LEU A 5 -13.40 3.28 0.69
C LEU A 5 -12.58 4.40 0.04
N LEU A 6 -11.26 4.24 0.02
CA LEU A 6 -10.32 5.07 -0.73
C LEU A 6 -9.58 4.19 -1.74
N THR A 7 -9.57 4.62 -2.99
CA THR A 7 -8.81 3.97 -4.05
C THR A 7 -8.17 5.01 -4.97
N TYR A 8 -7.15 4.60 -5.73
CA TYR A 8 -6.42 5.48 -6.65
C TYR A 8 -6.17 4.79 -7.97
N ALA A 9 -6.38 5.50 -9.06
CA ALA A 9 -6.03 5.05 -10.41
C ALA A 9 -5.33 6.15 -11.21
N ALA A 10 -4.41 5.74 -12.08
CA ALA A 10 -3.68 6.61 -12.99
C ALA A 10 -3.54 5.92 -14.36
N GLY A 11 -4.38 6.30 -15.30
CA GLY A 11 -4.43 5.74 -16.66
C GLY A 11 -5.07 4.35 -16.74
N GLU A 12 -5.33 3.91 -17.97
CA GLU A 12 -5.86 2.59 -18.23
C GLU A 12 -4.78 1.50 -18.08
N PRO A 13 -5.11 0.28 -17.63
CA PRO A 13 -6.47 -0.22 -17.32
C PRO A 13 -6.96 0.11 -15.90
N HIS A 14 -6.14 0.76 -15.06
CA HIS A 14 -6.45 1.00 -13.64
C HIS A 14 -7.72 1.83 -13.42
N GLU A 15 -8.00 2.81 -14.31
CA GLU A 15 -9.21 3.61 -14.22
C GLU A 15 -10.47 2.76 -14.48
N THR A 16 -10.39 1.78 -15.37
CA THR A 16 -11.46 0.81 -15.59
C THR A 16 -11.67 -0.08 -14.36
N PHE A 17 -10.60 -0.57 -13.73
CA PHE A 17 -10.71 -1.35 -12.50
C PHE A 17 -11.27 -0.53 -11.33
N GLN A 18 -10.91 0.76 -11.25
CA GLN A 18 -11.45 1.65 -10.24
C GLN A 18 -12.97 1.80 -10.38
N ARG A 19 -13.49 1.95 -11.61
CA ARG A 19 -14.93 1.99 -11.87
C ARG A 19 -15.64 0.67 -11.50
N LYS A 20 -15.02 -0.48 -11.80
CA LYS A 20 -15.54 -1.80 -11.39
C LYS A 20 -15.60 -1.92 -9.86
N MET A 21 -14.52 -1.49 -9.17
CA MET A 21 -14.47 -1.47 -7.70
C MET A 21 -15.57 -0.56 -7.11
N GLU A 22 -15.78 0.63 -7.67
CA GLU A 22 -16.83 1.54 -7.22
C GLU A 22 -18.22 0.88 -7.32
N THR A 23 -18.50 0.27 -8.46
CA THR A 23 -19.79 -0.42 -8.71
C THR A 23 -19.97 -1.53 -7.67
N ARG A 24 -18.94 -2.32 -7.43
CA ARG A 24 -18.99 -3.40 -6.45
C ARG A 24 -19.15 -2.89 -5.02
N ALA A 25 -18.40 -1.86 -4.65
CA ALA A 25 -18.48 -1.24 -3.32
C ALA A 25 -19.89 -0.67 -3.05
N LYS A 26 -20.49 -0.03 -4.02
CA LYS A 26 -21.89 0.42 -3.93
C LYS A 26 -22.86 -0.75 -3.74
N PHE A 27 -22.66 -1.84 -4.47
CA PHE A 27 -23.51 -3.03 -4.36
C PHE A 27 -23.43 -3.67 -2.97
N THR A 28 -22.26 -3.71 -2.35
CA THR A 28 -22.10 -4.29 -1.00
C THR A 28 -22.77 -3.47 0.11
N GLY A 29 -22.99 -2.19 -0.12
CA GLY A 29 -23.62 -1.28 0.85
C GLY A 29 -22.81 -1.06 2.14
N GLN A 30 -21.53 -1.45 2.18
CA GLN A 30 -20.70 -1.40 3.40
C GLN A 30 -20.09 -0.04 3.69
N PHE A 31 -20.11 0.89 2.72
CA PHE A 31 -19.41 2.17 2.82
C PHE A 31 -20.39 3.35 2.84
N ASP A 32 -20.17 4.29 3.77
CA ASP A 32 -20.86 5.58 3.82
C ASP A 32 -20.39 6.54 2.72
N GLY A 33 -19.18 6.32 2.20
CA GLY A 33 -18.63 7.11 1.10
C GLY A 33 -17.50 6.40 0.38
N ILE A 34 -17.32 6.74 -0.91
CA ILE A 34 -16.28 6.19 -1.76
C ILE A 34 -15.46 7.35 -2.33
N LEU A 35 -14.16 7.31 -2.11
CA LEU A 35 -13.18 8.29 -2.55
C LEU A 35 -12.38 7.69 -3.71
N MET A 36 -12.82 7.99 -4.93
CA MET A 36 -12.16 7.57 -6.17
C MET A 36 -11.21 8.67 -6.61
N TRP A 37 -9.96 8.53 -6.21
CA TRP A 37 -8.94 9.54 -6.50
C TRP A 37 -8.00 9.12 -7.62
N GLY A 38 -7.34 10.13 -8.19
CA GLY A 38 -6.39 9.98 -9.28
C GLY A 38 -5.31 11.06 -9.25
N PRO A 39 -4.53 11.21 -10.31
CA PRO A 39 -3.46 12.22 -10.37
C PRO A 39 -3.95 13.66 -10.12
N GLN A 40 -5.20 13.99 -10.47
CA GLN A 40 -5.80 15.31 -10.24
C GLN A 40 -5.94 15.66 -8.75
N ASP A 41 -6.04 14.65 -7.87
CA ASP A 41 -6.20 14.83 -6.42
C ASP A 41 -4.87 15.05 -5.68
N ILE A 42 -3.76 14.96 -6.40
CA ILE A 42 -2.42 15.28 -5.89
C ILE A 42 -2.14 16.76 -6.19
N SER A 43 -1.84 17.55 -5.15
CA SER A 43 -1.59 18.99 -5.31
C SER A 43 -0.42 19.27 -6.25
N GLN A 44 -0.50 20.37 -7.00
CA GLN A 44 0.56 20.80 -7.93
C GLN A 44 1.88 21.08 -7.21
N ASP A 45 1.82 21.60 -5.99
CA ASP A 45 3.01 21.86 -5.20
C ASP A 45 3.72 20.55 -4.80
N PHE A 46 2.96 19.54 -4.42
CA PHE A 46 3.52 18.23 -4.13
C PHE A 46 4.13 17.59 -5.40
N LYS A 47 3.42 17.62 -6.52
CA LYS A 47 3.93 17.13 -7.82
C LYS A 47 5.23 17.84 -8.24
N ARG A 48 5.29 19.15 -8.10
CA ARG A 48 6.48 19.93 -8.44
C ARG A 48 7.65 19.60 -7.53
N LYS A 49 7.40 19.53 -6.21
CA LYS A 49 8.43 19.27 -5.21
C LYS A 49 9.06 17.87 -5.35
N TYR A 50 8.25 16.87 -5.65
CA TYR A 50 8.69 15.46 -5.72
C TYR A 50 8.66 14.91 -7.15
N ARG A 51 8.87 15.80 -8.13
CA ARG A 51 8.81 15.45 -9.56
C ARG A 51 9.71 14.26 -9.91
N ARG A 52 10.94 14.20 -9.39
CA ARG A 52 11.88 13.12 -9.71
C ARG A 52 11.35 11.71 -9.36
N ILE A 53 10.60 11.60 -8.29
CA ILE A 53 9.95 10.36 -7.89
C ILE A 53 8.66 10.15 -8.70
N LEU A 54 7.78 11.15 -8.73
CA LEU A 54 6.45 11.03 -9.33
C LEU A 54 6.46 10.86 -10.85
N THR A 55 7.58 11.11 -11.53
CA THR A 55 7.74 10.82 -12.97
C THR A 55 8.34 9.45 -13.26
N GLN A 56 8.65 8.64 -12.24
CA GLN A 56 9.09 7.27 -12.44
C GLN A 56 7.93 6.42 -13.00
N PRO A 57 8.20 5.55 -13.99
CA PRO A 57 7.14 4.81 -14.69
C PRO A 57 6.47 3.76 -13.80
N ILE A 58 7.23 3.13 -12.89
CA ILE A 58 6.73 2.07 -12.01
C ILE A 58 5.80 2.66 -10.96
N GLY A 59 4.64 2.05 -10.76
CA GLY A 59 3.68 2.43 -9.72
C GLY A 59 3.23 3.89 -9.81
N ALA A 60 3.24 4.47 -11.03
CA ALA A 60 2.90 5.86 -11.27
C ALA A 60 3.65 6.83 -10.33
N GLY A 61 4.96 6.64 -10.18
CA GLY A 61 5.82 7.39 -9.27
C GLY A 61 6.15 6.65 -7.99
N LEU A 62 6.50 5.38 -8.12
CA LEU A 62 6.96 4.50 -7.03
C LEU A 62 6.00 4.43 -5.85
N TRP A 63 4.71 4.54 -6.13
CA TRP A 63 3.63 4.59 -5.13
C TRP A 63 3.77 5.70 -4.07
N LEU A 64 4.59 6.72 -4.30
CA LEU A 64 4.71 7.88 -3.41
C LEU A 64 3.37 8.57 -3.14
N TRP A 65 2.48 8.52 -4.13
CA TRP A 65 1.12 9.06 -4.00
C TRP A 65 0.30 8.36 -2.92
N LYS A 66 0.58 7.07 -2.60
CA LYS A 66 -0.23 6.26 -1.68
C LYS A 66 -0.30 6.86 -0.26
N PRO A 67 0.81 7.06 0.48
CA PRO A 67 0.74 7.72 1.79
C PRO A 67 0.22 9.16 1.69
N TYR A 68 0.44 9.85 0.56
CA TYR A 68 -0.11 11.19 0.36
C TYR A 68 -1.63 11.18 0.34
N ILE A 69 -2.27 10.35 -0.50
CA ILE A 69 -3.73 10.30 -0.60
C ILE A 69 -4.38 9.79 0.68
N ILE A 70 -3.80 8.79 1.34
CA ILE A 70 -4.31 8.29 2.61
C ILE A 70 -4.29 9.42 3.66
N LEU A 71 -3.21 10.18 3.75
CA LEU A 71 -3.12 11.34 4.65
C LEU A 71 -4.17 12.41 4.34
N GLN A 72 -4.41 12.71 3.05
CA GLN A 72 -5.43 13.67 2.65
C GLN A 72 -6.85 13.15 2.97
N ALA A 73 -7.13 11.87 2.73
CA ALA A 73 -8.41 11.26 3.07
C ALA A 73 -8.70 11.33 4.56
N LEU A 74 -7.72 10.95 5.40
CA LEU A 74 -7.86 11.02 6.87
C LEU A 74 -8.16 12.44 7.38
N LYS A 75 -7.60 13.46 6.72
CA LYS A 75 -7.89 14.86 7.06
C LYS A 75 -9.24 15.36 6.55
N LYS A 76 -9.77 14.74 5.50
CA LYS A 76 -11.02 15.15 4.84
C LYS A 76 -12.25 14.54 5.50
N VAL A 77 -12.16 13.28 5.95
CA VAL A 77 -13.29 12.61 6.60
C VAL A 77 -13.49 13.08 8.03
N ALA A 78 -14.67 12.85 8.59
CA ALA A 78 -14.94 13.21 9.98
C ALA A 78 -14.03 12.41 10.93
N LYS A 79 -13.70 13.03 12.07
CA LYS A 79 -12.95 12.36 13.14
C LYS A 79 -13.61 11.03 13.52
N ASP A 80 -12.79 10.04 13.85
CA ASP A 80 -13.18 8.67 14.23
C ASP A 80 -13.90 7.88 13.12
N SER A 81 -13.91 8.40 11.88
CA SER A 81 -14.26 7.61 10.69
C SER A 81 -13.14 6.66 10.33
N ILE A 82 -13.46 5.56 9.66
CA ILE A 82 -12.45 4.61 9.17
C ILE A 82 -12.35 4.71 7.66
N VAL A 83 -11.13 4.86 7.17
CA VAL A 83 -10.78 4.82 5.76
C VAL A 83 -10.15 3.45 5.45
N PHE A 84 -10.81 2.67 4.65
CA PHE A 84 -10.26 1.47 4.02
C PHE A 84 -9.61 1.89 2.71
N TYR A 85 -8.28 1.83 2.65
CA TYR A 85 -7.55 1.97 1.40
C TYR A 85 -7.48 0.60 0.71
N CYS A 86 -7.72 0.58 -0.61
CA CYS A 86 -7.59 -0.62 -1.42
C CYS A 86 -7.07 -0.28 -2.82
N ASP A 87 -6.02 -0.99 -3.29
CA ASP A 87 -5.54 -0.91 -4.66
C ASP A 87 -6.63 -1.41 -5.63
N VAL A 88 -6.67 -0.85 -6.84
CA VAL A 88 -7.75 -1.10 -7.82
C VAL A 88 -7.69 -2.49 -8.46
N ASP A 89 -6.60 -3.22 -8.28
CA ASP A 89 -6.43 -4.61 -8.68
C ASP A 89 -7.07 -5.62 -7.71
N HIS A 90 -7.76 -5.13 -6.69
CA HIS A 90 -8.54 -5.92 -5.75
C HIS A 90 -10.02 -5.56 -5.82
N ILE A 91 -10.88 -6.52 -5.55
CA ILE A 91 -12.33 -6.34 -5.46
C ILE A 91 -12.82 -6.80 -4.10
N VAL A 92 -13.68 -5.99 -3.47
CA VAL A 92 -14.38 -6.36 -2.24
C VAL A 92 -15.49 -7.34 -2.59
N VAL A 93 -15.37 -8.57 -2.13
CA VAL A 93 -16.35 -9.64 -2.39
C VAL A 93 -17.11 -10.10 -1.14
N GLY A 94 -16.55 -9.90 0.04
CA GLY A 94 -17.13 -10.27 1.33
C GLY A 94 -17.36 -9.09 2.26
N LEU A 95 -17.78 -9.39 3.50
CA LEU A 95 -18.01 -8.40 4.54
C LEU A 95 -16.70 -8.00 5.23
N LEU A 96 -16.50 -6.71 5.43
CA LEU A 96 -15.31 -6.14 6.04
C LEU A 96 -15.50 -5.71 7.52
N ASP A 97 -16.68 -6.00 8.11
CA ASP A 97 -17.04 -5.50 9.45
C ASP A 97 -15.99 -5.82 10.49
N LYS A 98 -15.46 -7.04 10.52
CA LYS A 98 -14.41 -7.43 11.47
C LYS A 98 -13.16 -6.53 11.42
N TYR A 99 -12.79 -6.05 10.23
CA TYR A 99 -11.64 -5.16 10.06
C TYR A 99 -11.97 -3.71 10.42
N PHE A 100 -13.20 -3.28 10.19
CA PHE A 100 -13.68 -2.00 10.67
C PHE A 100 -13.72 -1.95 12.19
N ASP A 101 -14.15 -3.02 12.85
CA ASP A 101 -14.15 -3.15 14.29
C ASP A 101 -12.72 -3.13 14.85
N GLN A 102 -11.81 -3.91 14.24
CA GLN A 102 -10.39 -3.89 14.60
C GLN A 102 -9.77 -2.50 14.44
N ALA A 103 -10.10 -1.77 13.37
CA ALA A 103 -9.58 -0.42 13.17
C ALA A 103 -10.19 0.58 14.15
N GLN A 104 -11.42 0.36 14.61
CA GLN A 104 -12.03 1.17 15.66
C GLN A 104 -11.28 1.00 17.00
N GLU A 105 -10.80 -0.19 17.29
CA GLU A 105 -10.10 -0.52 18.54
C GLU A 105 -8.60 -0.17 18.48
N ASN A 106 -7.93 -0.45 17.36
CA ASN A 106 -6.47 -0.37 17.26
C ASN A 106 -5.97 0.84 16.45
N ASP A 107 -6.87 1.63 15.84
CA ASP A 107 -6.65 2.80 14.99
C ASP A 107 -6.07 2.46 13.61
N ILE A 108 -5.17 1.48 13.52
CA ILE A 108 -4.48 1.05 12.30
C ILE A 108 -4.58 -0.47 12.17
N VAL A 109 -5.05 -0.96 11.01
CA VAL A 109 -5.03 -2.38 10.66
C VAL A 109 -4.22 -2.56 9.38
N LEU A 110 -3.11 -3.26 9.52
CA LEU A 110 -2.22 -3.66 8.42
C LEU A 110 -2.28 -5.17 8.25
N PHE A 111 -1.88 -5.64 7.08
CA PHE A 111 -1.86 -7.06 6.74
C PHE A 111 -0.46 -7.46 6.30
N HIS A 112 -0.01 -8.65 6.64
CA HIS A 112 1.24 -9.18 6.13
C HIS A 112 1.00 -10.15 4.97
N GLU A 113 2.01 -10.30 4.14
CA GLU A 113 1.98 -11.31 3.11
C GLU A 113 2.07 -12.70 3.76
N ASP A 114 0.99 -13.47 3.64
CA ASP A 114 0.97 -14.87 4.04
C ASP A 114 0.22 -15.66 2.96
N ARG A 115 0.98 -16.37 2.14
CA ARG A 115 0.44 -17.24 1.10
C ARG A 115 0.76 -18.68 1.44
N PRO A 116 -0.22 -19.60 1.38
CA PRO A 116 0.02 -21.02 1.68
C PRO A 116 1.13 -21.66 0.82
N THR A 117 1.37 -21.10 -0.37
CA THR A 117 2.31 -21.64 -1.36
C THR A 117 3.63 -20.86 -1.45
N ASN A 118 3.78 -19.76 -0.70
CA ASN A 118 4.98 -18.94 -0.75
C ASN A 118 5.31 -18.45 0.66
N PRO A 119 6.49 -18.76 1.22
CA PRO A 119 6.86 -18.27 2.55
C PRO A 119 6.80 -16.74 2.56
N ALA A 120 6.24 -16.20 3.63
CA ALA A 120 6.15 -14.76 3.83
C ALA A 120 7.54 -14.14 3.71
N ARG A 121 7.68 -13.16 2.81
CA ARG A 121 8.95 -12.44 2.61
C ARG A 121 9.25 -11.57 3.82
N SER A 122 10.53 -11.48 4.16
CA SER A 122 10.99 -10.56 5.22
C SER A 122 11.35 -9.18 4.64
N ALA A 123 11.34 -8.18 5.50
CA ALA A 123 11.79 -6.85 5.12
C ALA A 123 13.27 -6.84 4.68
N GLY A 124 14.12 -7.70 5.26
CA GLY A 124 15.51 -7.83 4.86
C GLY A 124 15.70 -8.33 3.43
N GLU A 125 14.77 -9.15 2.93
CA GLU A 125 14.78 -9.67 1.55
C GLU A 125 14.21 -8.67 0.55
N CYS A 126 13.31 -7.77 0.98
CA CYS A 126 12.53 -6.89 0.11
C CYS A 126 12.82 -5.40 0.30
N THR A 127 13.90 -5.06 1.01
CA THR A 127 14.22 -3.66 1.29
C THR A 127 15.73 -3.43 1.17
N SER A 128 16.08 -2.36 0.49
CA SER A 128 17.47 -1.93 0.37
C SER A 128 18.11 -1.66 1.74
N SER A 129 19.36 -2.08 1.91
CA SER A 129 20.15 -1.80 3.12
C SER A 129 20.32 -0.30 3.39
N SER A 130 20.38 0.52 2.34
CA SER A 130 20.43 1.98 2.47
C SER A 130 19.16 2.54 3.08
N THR A 131 18.00 2.01 2.72
CA THR A 131 16.70 2.42 3.30
C THR A 131 16.68 2.21 4.81
N PHE A 132 17.11 1.04 5.29
CA PHE A 132 17.24 0.79 6.73
C PHE A 132 18.19 1.77 7.41
N SER A 133 19.32 2.06 6.78
CA SER A 133 20.31 2.99 7.31
C SER A 133 19.80 4.42 7.40
N TYR A 134 19.16 4.92 6.32
CA TYR A 134 18.57 6.27 6.31
C TYR A 134 17.43 6.42 7.31
N MET A 135 16.63 5.39 7.51
CA MET A 135 15.55 5.39 8.51
C MET A 135 16.05 5.13 9.94
N ASN A 136 17.35 4.90 10.14
CA ASN A 136 17.96 4.51 11.41
C ASN A 136 17.29 3.26 12.03
N CYS A 137 17.00 2.28 11.18
CA CYS A 137 16.29 1.04 11.50
C CYS A 137 17.11 -0.21 11.12
N ALA A 138 18.43 -0.12 11.10
CA ALA A 138 19.31 -1.24 10.79
C ALA A 138 19.45 -2.16 12.02
N GLY A 139 18.72 -3.26 12.02
CA GLY A 139 18.79 -4.25 13.11
C GLY A 139 17.93 -5.48 12.85
N ALA A 140 18.26 -6.60 13.54
CA ALA A 140 17.63 -7.90 13.31
C ALA A 140 16.10 -7.85 13.37
N ARG A 141 15.52 -7.12 14.31
CA ARG A 141 14.06 -6.99 14.45
C ARG A 141 13.39 -6.42 13.21
N TYR A 142 14.02 -5.44 12.54
CA TYR A 142 13.50 -4.86 11.30
C TYR A 142 13.70 -5.79 10.11
N PHE A 143 14.88 -6.43 10.02
CA PHE A 143 15.19 -7.35 8.91
C PHE A 143 14.30 -8.58 8.92
N SER A 144 13.99 -9.14 10.08
CA SER A 144 13.14 -10.33 10.22
C SER A 144 11.65 -10.04 10.13
N ARG A 145 11.24 -8.76 10.14
CA ARG A 145 9.82 -8.38 10.03
C ARG A 145 9.23 -8.90 8.72
N ARG A 146 8.09 -9.56 8.79
CA ARG A 146 7.31 -9.95 7.61
C ARG A 146 6.87 -8.70 6.84
N MET A 147 6.88 -8.78 5.50
CA MET A 147 6.40 -7.69 4.66
C MET A 147 4.93 -7.41 4.93
N VAL A 148 4.63 -6.13 5.14
CA VAL A 148 3.27 -5.63 5.23
C VAL A 148 2.72 -5.43 3.82
N VAL A 149 1.47 -5.82 3.57
CA VAL A 149 0.79 -5.60 2.29
C VAL A 149 0.50 -4.12 2.10
N GLY A 150 1.01 -3.53 1.02
CA GLY A 150 0.75 -2.14 0.66
C GLY A 150 -0.61 -1.93 -0.03
N GLY A 151 -1.21 -3.00 -0.58
CA GLY A 151 -2.38 -2.94 -1.45
C GLY A 151 -3.70 -2.68 -0.72
N TYR A 152 -3.81 -2.94 0.57
CA TYR A 152 -5.00 -2.66 1.37
C TYR A 152 -4.69 -2.55 2.85
N ASN A 153 -5.37 -1.61 3.52
CA ASN A 153 -5.19 -1.29 4.93
C ASN A 153 -6.33 -0.41 5.45
N PHE A 154 -6.52 -0.40 6.78
CA PHE A 154 -7.57 0.38 7.42
C PHE A 154 -6.95 1.40 8.36
N TRP A 155 -7.50 2.61 8.35
CA TRP A 155 -7.01 3.75 9.08
C TRP A 155 -8.16 4.49 9.75
N LYS A 156 -8.13 4.60 11.06
CA LYS A 156 -9.05 5.49 11.77
C LYS A 156 -8.61 6.94 11.59
N SER A 157 -9.53 7.85 11.35
CA SER A 157 -9.24 9.27 11.25
C SER A 157 -9.02 9.87 12.65
N ASP A 158 -7.82 9.64 13.17
CA ASP A 158 -7.38 10.13 14.48
C ASP A 158 -5.93 10.65 14.45
N VAL A 159 -5.46 11.12 15.59
CA VAL A 159 -4.11 11.70 15.73
C VAL A 159 -3.02 10.65 15.48
N LYS A 160 -3.21 9.41 15.93
CA LYS A 160 -2.24 8.33 15.84
C LYS A 160 -2.04 7.92 14.38
N SER A 161 -3.11 7.61 13.66
CA SER A 161 -3.07 7.24 12.24
C SER A 161 -2.54 8.39 11.38
N ILE A 162 -3.00 9.62 11.62
CA ILE A 162 -2.51 10.81 10.89
C ILE A 162 -1.02 11.02 11.13
N SER A 163 -0.53 10.82 12.35
CA SER A 163 0.90 10.94 12.66
C SER A 163 1.73 9.85 11.98
N PHE A 164 1.26 8.60 12.03
CA PHE A 164 1.90 7.46 11.38
C PHE A 164 2.00 7.68 9.85
N VAL A 165 0.88 8.00 9.20
CA VAL A 165 0.85 8.19 7.74
C VAL A 165 1.67 9.43 7.32
N ARG A 166 1.73 10.47 8.16
CA ARG A 166 2.60 11.64 7.91
C ARG A 166 4.08 11.24 7.94
N GLU A 167 4.49 10.39 8.88
CA GLU A 167 5.86 9.90 8.96
C GLU A 167 6.17 8.94 7.79
N TRP A 168 5.25 8.05 7.43
CA TRP A 168 5.37 7.20 6.24
C TRP A 168 5.58 8.04 4.98
N LEU A 169 4.76 9.08 4.78
CA LEU A 169 4.91 10.02 3.67
C LEU A 169 6.26 10.75 3.72
N TYR A 170 6.70 11.19 4.90
CA TYR A 170 8.00 11.86 5.08
C TYR A 170 9.14 10.99 4.56
N TRP A 171 9.17 9.73 4.94
CA TRP A 171 10.20 8.79 4.49
C TRP A 171 10.08 8.46 3.00
N CYS A 172 8.89 8.28 2.47
CA CYS A 172 8.67 8.07 1.04
C CYS A 172 9.07 9.30 0.19
N CYS A 173 9.04 10.50 0.76
CA CYS A 173 9.52 11.72 0.09
C CYS A 173 11.05 11.83 0.01
N ASN A 174 11.80 10.97 0.69
CA ASN A 174 13.25 10.92 0.63
C ASN A 174 13.71 9.99 -0.49
N GLU A 175 14.34 10.54 -1.53
CA GLU A 175 14.81 9.77 -2.67
C GLU A 175 15.78 8.64 -2.27
N ASN A 176 16.64 8.85 -1.29
CA ASN A 176 17.57 7.82 -0.83
C ASN A 176 16.89 6.66 -0.10
N VAL A 177 15.65 6.86 0.34
CA VAL A 177 14.82 5.85 0.99
C VAL A 177 13.94 5.13 -0.02
N LEU A 178 13.21 5.89 -0.84
CA LEU A 178 12.24 5.34 -1.77
C LEU A 178 12.87 4.88 -3.08
N LEU A 179 13.93 5.56 -3.57
CA LEU A 179 14.65 5.25 -4.80
C LEU A 179 16.17 5.20 -4.54
N PRO A 180 16.67 4.22 -3.80
CA PRO A 180 18.11 4.09 -3.58
C PRO A 180 18.90 4.02 -4.88
N ALA A 181 20.07 4.67 -4.93
CA ALA A 181 20.85 4.86 -6.16
C ALA A 181 21.26 3.56 -6.88
N HIS A 182 21.33 2.43 -6.18
CA HIS A 182 21.64 1.13 -6.76
C HIS A 182 20.42 0.37 -7.29
N ILE A 183 19.22 0.93 -7.14
CA ILE A 183 17.99 0.34 -7.66
C ILE A 183 17.79 0.78 -9.11
N ASP A 184 17.88 -0.18 -10.02
CA ASP A 184 17.56 0.03 -11.44
C ASP A 184 16.05 -0.12 -11.66
N VAL A 185 15.36 1.00 -11.72
CA VAL A 185 13.90 1.07 -11.93
C VAL A 185 13.49 0.44 -13.26
N ASN A 186 14.30 0.60 -14.32
CA ASN A 186 13.98 0.03 -15.63
C ASN A 186 14.05 -1.50 -15.60
N LYS A 187 15.04 -2.04 -14.90
CA LYS A 187 15.17 -3.50 -14.72
C LYS A 187 14.00 -4.07 -13.92
N ILE A 188 13.59 -3.38 -12.87
CA ILE A 188 12.39 -3.78 -12.09
C ILE A 188 11.14 -3.69 -12.96
N GLY A 189 10.96 -2.62 -13.75
CA GLY A 189 9.84 -2.46 -14.66
C GLY A 189 9.75 -3.58 -15.69
N ALA A 190 10.88 -3.98 -16.28
CA ALA A 190 10.94 -5.10 -17.21
C ALA A 190 10.56 -6.43 -16.53
N LEU A 191 10.96 -6.64 -15.28
CA LEU A 191 10.59 -7.84 -14.50
C LEU A 191 9.09 -7.85 -14.15
N LEU A 192 8.52 -6.69 -13.82
CA LEU A 192 7.09 -6.56 -13.57
C LEU A 192 6.25 -6.83 -14.81
N ALA A 193 6.66 -6.28 -15.96
CA ALA A 193 5.98 -6.52 -17.23
C ALA A 193 6.00 -8.00 -17.65
N GLN A 194 7.08 -8.73 -17.36
CA GLN A 194 7.19 -10.16 -17.62
C GLN A 194 6.38 -11.03 -16.65
N SER A 195 6.03 -10.52 -15.46
CA SER A 195 5.30 -11.30 -14.46
C SER A 195 3.79 -11.37 -14.71
N HIS A 196 3.25 -10.59 -15.65
CA HIS A 196 1.86 -10.74 -16.08
C HIS A 196 1.59 -12.06 -16.82
N ASP A 197 2.63 -12.68 -17.41
CA ASP A 197 2.54 -14.00 -18.05
C ASP A 197 2.83 -15.18 -17.10
N LEU A 198 3.19 -14.90 -15.86
CA LEU A 198 3.55 -15.91 -14.87
C LEU A 198 2.65 -15.79 -13.65
N GLU A 199 1.57 -16.54 -13.65
CA GLU A 199 0.65 -16.79 -12.51
C GLU A 199 1.36 -17.23 -11.24
N THR A 200 2.66 -17.31 -11.25
CA THR A 200 3.40 -17.88 -10.13
C THR A 200 4.72 -17.14 -9.88
N THR A 201 4.79 -16.50 -8.71
CA THR A 201 5.75 -17.04 -7.77
C THR A 201 7.21 -16.67 -7.91
N GLN A 202 7.66 -15.76 -8.72
CA GLN A 202 9.08 -15.49 -8.72
C GLN A 202 9.50 -14.13 -8.14
N TYR A 203 8.57 -13.41 -7.53
CA TYR A 203 8.93 -12.25 -6.72
C TYR A 203 9.73 -12.63 -5.46
N GLY A 204 9.64 -13.89 -5.00
CA GLY A 204 10.24 -14.38 -3.77
C GLY A 204 11.53 -15.19 -3.91
N SER A 205 12.00 -15.52 -5.11
CA SER A 205 13.10 -16.50 -5.26
C SER A 205 14.31 -16.02 -6.05
N ARG A 206 14.52 -14.72 -6.24
CA ARG A 206 15.73 -14.23 -6.89
C ARG A 206 16.74 -13.69 -5.88
N PRO A 207 18.00 -14.11 -5.94
CA PRO A 207 19.08 -13.50 -5.19
C PRO A 207 19.36 -12.11 -5.77
N GLY A 208 18.80 -11.11 -5.14
CA GLY A 208 18.97 -9.71 -5.49
C GLY A 208 17.95 -8.91 -4.73
N ILE A 209 18.39 -8.09 -3.83
CA ILE A 209 17.57 -7.29 -2.94
C ILE A 209 16.51 -6.56 -3.74
N MET A 210 15.27 -7.01 -3.65
CA MET A 210 14.15 -6.37 -4.27
C MET A 210 13.64 -5.30 -3.31
N HIS A 211 13.73 -4.05 -3.72
CA HIS A 211 13.17 -2.94 -2.96
C HIS A 211 11.69 -2.76 -3.34
N CYS A 212 10.80 -2.89 -2.35
CA CYS A 212 9.34 -2.76 -2.55
C CYS A 212 8.84 -1.33 -2.26
N PHE A 213 9.65 -0.33 -2.49
CA PHE A 213 9.32 1.10 -2.44
C PHE A 213 8.51 1.51 -1.19
N ASP A 214 7.31 2.04 -1.38
CA ASP A 214 6.41 2.47 -0.30
C ASP A 214 6.06 1.36 0.68
N GLN A 215 5.92 0.12 0.21
CA GLN A 215 5.65 -1.05 1.03
C GLN A 215 6.84 -1.40 1.94
N SER A 216 8.09 -1.25 1.45
CA SER A 216 9.29 -1.40 2.27
C SER A 216 9.30 -0.42 3.43
N VAL A 217 8.98 0.85 3.15
CA VAL A 217 8.89 1.90 4.16
C VAL A 217 7.76 1.62 5.14
N LEU A 218 6.57 1.24 4.65
CA LEU A 218 5.42 0.89 5.49
C LEU A 218 5.77 -0.26 6.45
N THR A 219 6.49 -1.28 5.97
CA THR A 219 6.90 -2.43 6.77
C THR A 219 7.85 -2.02 7.90
N ILE A 220 8.86 -1.19 7.62
CA ILE A 220 9.78 -0.66 8.63
C ILE A 220 9.01 0.20 9.64
N MET A 221 8.09 1.04 9.18
CA MET A 221 7.26 1.89 10.03
C MET A 221 6.36 1.07 10.96
N ALA A 222 5.76 -0.02 10.46
CA ALA A 222 4.94 -0.91 11.28
C ALA A 222 5.74 -1.48 12.45
N GLU A 223 6.98 -1.94 12.21
CA GLU A 223 7.88 -2.42 13.25
C GLU A 223 8.31 -1.29 14.22
N LYS A 224 8.67 -0.13 13.67
CA LYS A 224 9.10 1.03 14.47
C LYS A 224 8.04 1.49 15.47
N HIS A 225 6.77 1.46 15.06
CA HIS A 225 5.63 1.88 15.87
C HIS A 225 4.97 0.74 16.64
N ASN A 226 5.56 -0.46 16.64
CA ASN A 226 5.02 -1.65 17.29
C ASN A 226 3.56 -1.89 16.88
N ILE A 227 3.23 -1.70 15.59
CA ILE A 227 1.94 -2.09 15.08
C ILE A 227 1.91 -3.61 15.12
N SER A 228 1.13 -4.13 16.05
CA SER A 228 1.10 -5.54 16.38
C SER A 228 0.62 -6.39 15.21
N ASP A 229 0.96 -7.67 15.28
CA ASP A 229 0.67 -8.69 14.28
C ASP A 229 -0.82 -9.09 14.21
N ASN A 230 -1.74 -8.16 14.43
CA ASN A 230 -3.16 -8.32 14.07
C ASN A 230 -3.33 -8.49 12.55
N LEU A 231 -2.28 -8.99 11.93
CA LEU A 231 -2.16 -9.17 10.51
C LEU A 231 -2.88 -10.45 10.17
N THR A 232 -4.10 -10.31 9.72
CA THR A 232 -4.94 -11.42 9.28
C THR A 232 -4.46 -11.88 7.90
N PRO A 233 -4.41 -13.18 7.62
CA PRO A 233 -4.09 -13.70 6.29
C PRO A 233 -5.01 -13.09 5.23
N VAL A 234 -4.42 -12.68 4.13
CA VAL A 234 -5.02 -11.89 3.05
C VAL A 234 -6.18 -12.57 2.33
N PHE A 235 -6.25 -13.89 2.35
CA PHE A 235 -7.19 -14.67 1.55
C PHE A 235 -8.25 -15.36 2.40
N SER A 236 -8.93 -14.59 3.24
CA SER A 236 -10.07 -15.09 4.01
C SER A 236 -11.40 -15.01 3.24
N GLY A 237 -11.38 -14.64 1.96
CA GLY A 237 -12.58 -14.59 1.11
C GLY A 237 -13.27 -13.22 1.04
N GLU A 238 -12.71 -12.18 1.67
CA GLU A 238 -13.30 -10.83 1.63
C GLU A 238 -12.78 -9.97 0.47
N LEU A 239 -11.54 -10.23 0.02
CA LEU A 239 -10.93 -9.56 -1.12
C LEU A 239 -10.54 -10.59 -2.18
N GLN A 240 -10.67 -10.21 -3.44
CA GLN A 240 -10.26 -11.00 -4.60
C GLN A 240 -9.45 -10.13 -5.55
N MET A 241 -8.37 -10.67 -6.11
CA MET A 241 -7.64 -10.02 -7.20
C MET A 241 -8.54 -9.89 -8.43
N VAL A 242 -8.42 -8.79 -9.16
CA VAL A 242 -9.08 -8.63 -10.46
C VAL A 242 -8.37 -9.55 -11.46
N ASP A 243 -9.15 -10.37 -12.16
CA ASP A 243 -8.66 -11.11 -13.29
C ASP A 243 -8.52 -10.16 -14.50
N TYR A 244 -7.28 -9.98 -14.97
CA TYR A 244 -6.96 -9.11 -16.10
C TYR A 244 -7.44 -9.69 -17.44
N GLU A 245 -7.71 -11.00 -17.50
CA GLU A 245 -8.13 -11.68 -18.75
C GLU A 245 -9.65 -11.57 -19.00
N THR A 246 -10.44 -11.32 -17.98
CA THR A 246 -11.93 -11.26 -18.08
C THR A 246 -12.47 -9.83 -18.08
N GLY A 247 -11.64 -8.84 -18.33
CA GLY A 247 -11.94 -7.42 -18.29
C GLY A 247 -12.64 -6.83 -19.51
#